data_51a3296e8230f7e62689a23aff682c88
#
_entry.id   51a3296e8230f7e62689a23aff682c88
#
_cell.length_a   1.000
_cell.length_b   1.000
_cell.length_c   1.000
_cell.angle_alpha   90.00
_cell.angle_beta   90.00
_cell.angle_gamma   90.00
#
_symmetry.space_group_name_H-M   'P 1'
#
loop_
_entity.id
_entity.type
_entity.pdbx_description
1 polymer ?
#
loop_
_entity_poly.entity_id
_entity_poly.type
_entity_poly.pdbx_seq_one_letter_code
_entity_poly.pdbx_strand_id
1 'polypeptide(L)'
;MFLSVVAVLIGGLLDIVVCFTGIWKYRKFSGRIAVLILAITTIYLAITGFDTLWVWALLLVSLFRLFNLARILISRIQPEHLRRIAIKSARRLWLLQFTIVFIGFLLTGFNSLNAGRWTILAFIQLAIAILLVLSTKRHQRVAERIKINTGIIDRDAPTLTVAIPARNETEGLNECLRSVLNNNYPKLEVLVLDDQSTTRRTPEIIRSFAHDGVEFVAGKPVPEGWVAKNWAYQQLLEASNGEIVLFCGADTRFETDALRFIVSSLDVRGKKVVSILPRNIMPAGLIAKFIQPLRYVWEVSLPRRSFNRPPVLSTCWAGERKFILKAGGFKGVARRVVPESYFAKQALEHDGYSFFMYDGVTSEKPDTDKLETAIRTRYPQLHRQPELAALMSLTELFLVLGSLPLFVWGLVDLSITVIIFSGLAM
;
A
#
# COMPACT_ATOMS: atom_id res chain seq x y z
N MET A 1 -11.09 -37.48 -0.52
CA MET A 1 -11.65 -36.14 -0.68
C MET A 1 -11.16 -35.14 0.41
N PHE A 2 -11.31 -35.44 1.72
CA PHE A 2 -10.86 -34.55 2.80
C PHE A 2 -9.34 -34.25 2.76
N LEU A 3 -8.50 -35.26 2.65
CA LEU A 3 -7.02 -35.11 2.60
C LEU A 3 -6.55 -34.27 1.41
N SER A 4 -7.20 -34.36 0.28
CA SER A 4 -6.84 -33.62 -0.93
C SER A 4 -7.22 -32.14 -0.85
N VAL A 5 -8.36 -31.82 -0.22
CA VAL A 5 -8.75 -30.43 0.05
C VAL A 5 -7.81 -29.79 1.06
N VAL A 6 -7.43 -30.53 2.11
CA VAL A 6 -6.46 -30.08 3.12
C VAL A 6 -5.08 -29.85 2.49
N ALA A 7 -4.62 -30.72 1.59
CA ALA A 7 -3.34 -30.55 0.90
C ALA A 7 -3.33 -29.32 -0.05
N VAL A 8 -4.44 -29.05 -0.75
CA VAL A 8 -4.60 -27.85 -1.58
C VAL A 8 -4.63 -26.59 -0.73
N LEU A 9 -5.31 -26.61 0.42
CA LEU A 9 -5.33 -25.51 1.38
C LEU A 9 -3.94 -25.26 1.98
N ILE A 10 -3.22 -26.30 2.37
CA ILE A 10 -1.84 -26.19 2.88
C ILE A 10 -0.92 -25.61 1.79
N GLY A 11 -1.01 -26.08 0.54
CA GLY A 11 -0.25 -25.52 -0.57
C GLY A 11 -0.56 -24.03 -0.81
N GLY A 12 -1.83 -23.64 -0.74
CA GLY A 12 -2.27 -22.24 -0.84
C GLY A 12 -1.79 -21.39 0.33
N LEU A 13 -1.85 -21.91 1.56
CA LEU A 13 -1.32 -21.26 2.75
C LEU A 13 0.21 -21.09 2.69
N LEU A 14 0.94 -22.08 2.23
CA LEU A 14 2.38 -21.98 2.02
C LEU A 14 2.72 -20.89 0.98
N ASP A 15 1.96 -20.80 -0.11
CA ASP A 15 2.11 -19.71 -1.10
C ASP A 15 1.87 -18.32 -0.46
N ILE A 16 0.85 -18.19 0.39
CA ILE A 16 0.55 -16.96 1.12
C ILE A 16 1.67 -16.64 2.11
N VAL A 17 2.10 -17.59 2.94
CA VAL A 17 3.18 -17.42 3.91
C VAL A 17 4.47 -16.99 3.22
N VAL A 18 4.84 -17.61 2.10
CA VAL A 18 6.00 -17.24 1.30
C VAL A 18 5.88 -15.82 0.74
N CYS A 19 4.67 -15.41 0.34
CA CYS A 19 4.41 -14.05 -0.10
C CYS A 19 4.53 -13.00 1.01
N PHE A 20 4.07 -13.32 2.24
CA PHE A 20 4.02 -12.39 3.37
C PHE A 20 5.31 -12.31 4.18
N THR A 21 6.08 -13.39 4.30
CA THR A 21 7.28 -13.43 5.16
C THR A 21 8.47 -12.64 4.62
N GLY A 22 8.43 -12.21 3.36
CA GLY A 22 9.49 -11.38 2.76
C GLY A 22 10.86 -12.07 2.68
N ILE A 23 10.93 -13.40 2.82
CA ILE A 23 12.16 -14.19 2.73
C ILE A 23 12.52 -14.35 1.25
N TRP A 24 13.06 -13.26 0.66
CA TRP A 24 13.40 -13.17 -0.76
C TRP A 24 14.37 -14.26 -1.25
N LYS A 25 15.30 -14.65 -0.41
CA LYS A 25 16.35 -15.60 -0.77
C LYS A 25 15.78 -16.99 -1.08
N TYR A 26 14.74 -17.39 -0.36
CA TYR A 26 14.07 -18.70 -0.49
C TYR A 26 12.82 -18.65 -1.40
N ARG A 27 12.33 -17.46 -1.75
CA ARG A 27 11.09 -17.28 -2.50
C ARG A 27 11.10 -17.92 -3.88
N LYS A 28 12.24 -17.92 -4.59
CA LYS A 28 12.34 -18.57 -5.90
C LYS A 28 12.23 -20.09 -5.80
N PHE A 29 12.76 -20.67 -4.73
CA PHE A 29 12.77 -22.10 -4.51
C PHE A 29 11.45 -22.59 -3.89
N SER A 30 10.99 -21.94 -2.83
CA SER A 30 9.73 -22.28 -2.14
C SER A 30 8.50 -22.04 -3.02
N GLY A 31 8.46 -20.99 -3.83
CA GLY A 31 7.38 -20.77 -4.78
C GLY A 31 7.35 -21.83 -5.90
N ARG A 32 8.48 -22.41 -6.29
CA ARG A 32 8.53 -23.55 -7.24
C ARG A 32 8.03 -24.82 -6.60
N ILE A 33 8.41 -25.08 -5.36
CA ILE A 33 7.92 -26.25 -4.59
C ILE A 33 6.41 -26.12 -4.36
N ALA A 34 5.90 -24.95 -3.97
CA ALA A 34 4.47 -24.74 -3.80
C ALA A 34 3.68 -24.97 -5.09
N VAL A 35 4.19 -24.51 -6.24
CA VAL A 35 3.57 -24.79 -7.55
C VAL A 35 3.61 -26.28 -7.88
N LEU A 36 4.70 -26.97 -7.57
CA LEU A 36 4.82 -28.40 -7.80
C LEU A 36 3.86 -29.21 -6.92
N ILE A 37 3.78 -28.88 -5.63
CA ILE A 37 2.85 -29.52 -4.68
C ILE A 37 1.40 -29.27 -5.12
N LEU A 38 1.05 -28.05 -5.51
CA LEU A 38 -0.28 -27.70 -6.01
C LEU A 38 -0.60 -28.47 -7.32
N ALA A 39 0.36 -28.63 -8.20
CA ALA A 39 0.16 -29.40 -9.44
C ALA A 39 -0.05 -30.89 -9.14
N ILE A 40 0.78 -31.49 -8.31
CA ILE A 40 0.66 -32.91 -7.93
C ILE A 40 -0.66 -33.16 -7.21
N THR A 41 -1.05 -32.32 -6.25
CA THR A 41 -2.33 -32.44 -5.53
C THR A 41 -3.52 -32.22 -6.45
N THR A 42 -3.41 -31.35 -7.44
CA THR A 42 -4.50 -31.10 -8.41
C THR A 42 -4.65 -32.26 -9.38
N ILE A 43 -3.54 -32.85 -9.82
CA ILE A 43 -3.57 -34.08 -10.64
C ILE A 43 -4.15 -35.26 -9.84
N TYR A 44 -3.76 -35.42 -8.57
CA TYR A 44 -4.32 -36.43 -7.68
C TYR A 44 -5.83 -36.25 -7.50
N LEU A 45 -6.28 -35.02 -7.26
CA LEU A 45 -7.71 -34.67 -7.17
C LEU A 45 -8.47 -34.97 -8.47
N ALA A 46 -7.87 -34.66 -9.63
CA ALA A 46 -8.47 -34.97 -10.92
C ALA A 46 -8.63 -36.48 -11.15
N ILE A 47 -7.69 -37.29 -10.65
CA ILE A 47 -7.74 -38.77 -10.77
C ILE A 47 -8.76 -39.37 -9.79
N THR A 48 -8.90 -38.82 -8.59
CA THR A 48 -9.72 -39.40 -7.50
C THR A 48 -11.11 -38.80 -7.35
N GLY A 49 -11.38 -37.65 -7.97
CA GLY A 49 -12.61 -36.87 -7.76
C GLY A 49 -13.22 -36.32 -9.05
N PHE A 50 -13.52 -37.20 -10.01
CA PHE A 50 -13.98 -36.85 -11.37
C PHE A 50 -15.32 -36.08 -11.45
N ASP A 51 -16.09 -35.98 -10.37
CA ASP A 51 -17.50 -35.57 -10.42
C ASP A 51 -17.75 -34.07 -10.31
N THR A 52 -16.72 -33.23 -10.19
CA THR A 52 -16.91 -31.79 -9.91
C THR A 52 -16.19 -30.88 -10.88
N LEU A 53 -16.94 -30.00 -11.54
CA LEU A 53 -16.49 -29.03 -12.57
C LEU A 53 -15.33 -28.12 -12.08
N TRP A 54 -15.28 -27.80 -10.78
CA TRP A 54 -14.24 -26.95 -10.21
C TRP A 54 -12.86 -27.63 -10.14
N VAL A 55 -12.80 -28.98 -10.07
CA VAL A 55 -11.55 -29.73 -10.10
C VAL A 55 -10.88 -29.60 -11.47
N TRP A 56 -11.63 -29.63 -12.55
CA TRP A 56 -11.15 -29.40 -13.89
C TRP A 56 -10.62 -27.97 -14.08
N ALA A 57 -11.34 -26.98 -13.56
CA ALA A 57 -10.89 -25.60 -13.59
C ALA A 57 -9.57 -25.43 -12.83
N LEU A 58 -9.42 -26.08 -11.67
CA LEU A 58 -8.20 -26.08 -10.87
C LEU A 58 -7.04 -26.76 -11.59
N LEU A 59 -7.28 -27.89 -12.26
CA LEU A 59 -6.31 -28.62 -13.08
C LEU A 59 -5.79 -27.73 -14.23
N LEU A 60 -6.69 -27.11 -14.99
CA LEU A 60 -6.34 -26.20 -16.08
C LEU A 60 -5.46 -25.05 -15.60
N VAL A 61 -5.82 -24.38 -14.51
CA VAL A 61 -5.03 -23.26 -13.96
C VAL A 61 -3.66 -23.75 -13.44
N SER A 62 -3.58 -24.93 -12.85
CA SER A 62 -2.32 -25.52 -12.39
C SER A 62 -1.39 -25.88 -13.56
N LEU A 63 -1.92 -26.43 -14.64
CA LEU A 63 -1.17 -26.69 -15.86
C LEU A 63 -0.66 -25.39 -16.50
N PHE A 64 -1.48 -24.35 -16.54
CA PHE A 64 -1.07 -23.01 -16.99
C PHE A 64 0.03 -22.42 -16.10
N ARG A 65 -0.01 -22.60 -14.79
CA ARG A 65 1.07 -22.18 -13.87
C ARG A 65 2.36 -22.93 -14.14
N LEU A 66 2.31 -24.25 -14.33
CA LEU A 66 3.47 -25.06 -14.71
C LEU A 66 4.08 -24.61 -16.03
N PHE A 67 3.25 -24.38 -17.03
CA PHE A 67 3.69 -23.86 -18.33
C PHE A 67 4.38 -22.50 -18.19
N ASN A 68 3.81 -21.57 -17.43
CA ASN A 68 4.44 -20.28 -17.17
C ASN A 68 5.72 -20.40 -16.34
N LEU A 69 5.80 -21.34 -15.41
CA LEU A 69 7.02 -21.61 -14.65
C LEU A 69 8.13 -22.14 -15.56
N ALA A 70 7.80 -23.11 -16.46
CA ALA A 70 8.72 -23.62 -17.47
C ALA A 70 9.21 -22.49 -18.40
N ARG A 71 8.29 -21.64 -18.86
CA ARG A 71 8.60 -20.48 -19.69
C ARG A 71 9.52 -19.48 -18.98
N ILE A 72 9.33 -19.21 -17.68
CA ILE A 72 10.21 -18.37 -16.88
C ILE A 72 11.60 -19.00 -16.71
N LEU A 73 11.69 -20.32 -16.60
CA LEU A 73 12.96 -21.05 -16.51
C LEU A 73 13.74 -21.01 -17.82
N ILE A 74 13.04 -21.17 -18.94
CA ILE A 74 13.62 -21.11 -20.30
C ILE A 74 13.97 -19.66 -20.66
N SER A 75 13.22 -18.66 -20.19
CA SER A 75 13.42 -17.22 -20.48
C SER A 75 14.66 -16.61 -19.80
N ARG A 76 15.48 -17.38 -19.10
CA ARG A 76 16.84 -16.91 -18.74
C ARG A 76 17.68 -16.49 -19.95
N ILE A 77 17.24 -16.86 -21.13
CA ILE A 77 17.90 -16.62 -22.45
C ILE A 77 17.14 -15.52 -23.24
N GLN A 78 16.02 -14.99 -22.75
CA GLN A 78 15.13 -14.08 -23.51
C GLN A 78 15.10 -12.63 -23.00
N PRO A 79 14.70 -11.65 -23.87
CA PRO A 79 14.69 -10.22 -23.54
C PRO A 79 13.83 -9.90 -22.30
N GLU A 80 14.24 -8.89 -21.57
CA GLU A 80 13.69 -8.50 -20.26
C GLU A 80 12.18 -8.18 -20.28
N HIS A 81 11.64 -7.70 -21.41
CA HIS A 81 10.21 -7.40 -21.54
C HIS A 81 9.32 -8.65 -21.50
N LEU A 82 9.75 -9.76 -22.12
CA LEU A 82 9.01 -11.04 -22.10
C LEU A 82 9.02 -11.66 -20.71
N ARG A 83 10.11 -11.49 -19.96
CA ARG A 83 10.22 -11.89 -18.57
C ARG A 83 9.24 -11.12 -17.68
N ARG A 84 9.05 -9.81 -17.90
CA ARG A 84 8.06 -8.99 -17.16
C ARG A 84 6.63 -9.44 -17.44
N ILE A 85 6.29 -9.77 -18.69
CA ILE A 85 4.97 -10.28 -19.06
C ILE A 85 4.71 -11.65 -18.41
N ALA A 86 5.69 -12.56 -18.40
CA ALA A 86 5.57 -13.87 -17.78
C ALA A 86 5.35 -13.78 -16.26
N ILE A 87 6.06 -12.88 -15.57
CA ILE A 87 5.87 -12.64 -14.13
C ILE A 87 4.47 -12.08 -13.85
N LYS A 88 3.97 -11.17 -14.70
CA LYS A 88 2.65 -10.56 -14.55
C LYS A 88 1.54 -11.60 -14.76
N SER A 89 1.68 -12.48 -15.77
CA SER A 89 0.72 -13.57 -16.02
C SER A 89 0.73 -14.62 -14.90
N ALA A 90 1.90 -14.95 -14.33
CA ALA A 90 2.02 -15.88 -13.22
C ALA A 90 1.26 -15.40 -11.96
N ARG A 91 1.23 -14.09 -11.70
CA ARG A 91 0.43 -13.53 -10.59
C ARG A 91 -1.07 -13.66 -10.81
N ARG A 92 -1.55 -13.41 -12.01
CA ARG A 92 -2.97 -13.54 -12.35
C ARG A 92 -3.44 -14.98 -12.19
N LEU A 93 -2.66 -15.92 -12.68
CA LEU A 93 -2.96 -17.34 -12.55
C LEU A 93 -2.96 -17.80 -11.09
N TRP A 94 -2.06 -17.26 -10.25
CA TRP A 94 -2.05 -17.55 -8.83
C TRP A 94 -3.35 -17.09 -8.13
N LEU A 95 -3.78 -15.85 -8.39
CA LEU A 95 -5.04 -15.32 -7.85
C LEU A 95 -6.25 -16.10 -8.33
N LEU A 96 -6.30 -16.43 -9.61
CA LEU A 96 -7.38 -17.24 -10.17
C LEU A 96 -7.42 -18.63 -9.51
N GLN A 97 -6.29 -19.27 -9.32
CA GLN A 97 -6.20 -20.56 -8.64
C GLN A 97 -6.68 -20.49 -7.20
N PHE A 98 -6.24 -19.49 -6.45
CA PHE A 98 -6.71 -19.26 -5.07
C PHE A 98 -8.22 -19.04 -5.02
N THR A 99 -8.78 -18.23 -5.93
CA THR A 99 -10.21 -17.97 -6.02
C THR A 99 -10.99 -19.24 -6.32
N ILE A 100 -10.52 -20.07 -7.27
CA ILE A 100 -11.15 -21.35 -7.61
C ILE A 100 -11.12 -22.32 -6.43
N VAL A 101 -9.98 -22.44 -5.73
CA VAL A 101 -9.87 -23.28 -4.52
C VAL A 101 -10.82 -22.81 -3.43
N PHE A 102 -10.87 -21.51 -3.20
CA PHE A 102 -11.75 -20.93 -2.18
C PHE A 102 -13.22 -21.13 -2.50
N ILE A 103 -13.65 -20.86 -3.75
CA ILE A 103 -15.03 -21.10 -4.19
C ILE A 103 -15.35 -22.59 -4.17
N GLY A 104 -14.44 -23.44 -4.67
CA GLY A 104 -14.60 -24.89 -4.63
C GLY A 104 -14.76 -25.43 -3.20
N PHE A 105 -13.95 -24.92 -2.27
CA PHE A 105 -14.09 -25.22 -0.84
C PHE A 105 -15.45 -24.80 -0.28
N LEU A 106 -15.93 -23.61 -0.61
CA LEU A 106 -17.25 -23.15 -0.21
C LEU A 106 -18.35 -24.05 -0.76
N LEU A 107 -18.31 -24.39 -2.05
CA LEU A 107 -19.36 -25.18 -2.72
C LEU A 107 -19.37 -26.66 -2.26
N THR A 108 -18.23 -27.31 -2.19
CA THR A 108 -18.16 -28.73 -1.76
C THR A 108 -18.29 -28.88 -0.26
N GLY A 109 -17.85 -27.90 0.47
CA GLY A 109 -18.01 -27.84 1.91
C GLY A 109 -19.45 -27.88 2.37
N PHE A 110 -20.42 -27.38 1.58
CA PHE A 110 -21.84 -27.30 1.98
C PHE A 110 -22.53 -28.65 2.14
N ASN A 111 -22.08 -29.70 1.45
CA ASN A 111 -22.79 -30.99 1.42
C ASN A 111 -22.25 -32.10 2.34
N SER A 112 -21.02 -32.02 2.85
CA SER A 112 -20.38 -33.20 3.49
C SER A 112 -19.72 -33.01 4.86
N LEU A 113 -19.66 -31.79 5.40
CA LEU A 113 -18.89 -31.53 6.63
C LEU A 113 -19.69 -30.66 7.61
N ASN A 114 -20.50 -31.23 8.52
CA ASN A 114 -21.29 -30.46 9.48
C ASN A 114 -20.42 -29.50 10.33
N ALA A 115 -20.00 -29.66 11.48
CA ALA A 115 -19.32 -28.65 12.33
C ALA A 115 -17.89 -28.25 11.88
N GLY A 116 -17.13 -29.11 11.22
CA GLY A 116 -15.72 -28.86 10.89
C GLY A 116 -15.45 -27.73 9.88
N ARG A 117 -16.41 -27.40 9.02
CA ARG A 117 -16.28 -26.32 7.99
C ARG A 117 -16.16 -24.95 8.59
N TRP A 118 -17.10 -24.67 9.48
CA TRP A 118 -17.20 -23.36 10.12
C TRP A 118 -15.98 -23.12 11.00
N THR A 119 -15.50 -24.18 11.66
CA THR A 119 -14.24 -24.13 12.42
C THR A 119 -13.05 -23.81 11.53
N ILE A 120 -12.93 -24.42 10.34
CA ILE A 120 -11.84 -24.14 9.40
C ILE A 120 -11.94 -22.73 8.86
N LEU A 121 -13.15 -22.24 8.51
CA LEU A 121 -13.35 -20.87 8.05
C LEU A 121 -12.99 -19.84 9.13
N ALA A 122 -13.43 -20.07 10.37
CA ALA A 122 -13.10 -19.22 11.50
C ALA A 122 -11.59 -19.21 11.79
N PHE A 123 -10.93 -20.37 11.68
CA PHE A 123 -9.47 -20.47 11.83
C PHE A 123 -8.72 -19.72 10.73
N ILE A 124 -9.14 -19.85 9.46
CA ILE A 124 -8.53 -19.09 8.34
C ILE A 124 -8.70 -17.60 8.57
N GLN A 125 -9.88 -17.16 9.01
CA GLN A 125 -10.17 -15.77 9.30
C GLN A 125 -9.25 -15.24 10.41
N LEU A 126 -9.13 -15.95 11.51
CA LEU A 126 -8.23 -15.61 12.61
C LEU A 126 -6.76 -15.57 12.15
N ALA A 127 -6.31 -16.55 11.35
CA ALA A 127 -4.96 -16.57 10.81
C ALA A 127 -4.65 -15.34 9.95
N ILE A 128 -5.59 -14.92 9.08
CA ILE A 128 -5.45 -13.70 8.28
C ILE A 128 -5.40 -12.45 9.19
N ALA A 129 -6.28 -12.36 10.18
CA ALA A 129 -6.29 -11.24 11.13
C ALA A 129 -4.96 -11.14 11.90
N ILE A 130 -4.44 -12.26 12.41
CA ILE A 130 -3.13 -12.31 13.08
C ILE A 130 -2.00 -11.84 12.14
N LEU A 131 -1.98 -12.32 10.89
CA LEU A 131 -0.96 -11.91 9.91
C LEU A 131 -1.00 -10.40 9.64
N LEU A 132 -2.19 -9.82 9.54
CA LEU A 132 -2.37 -8.37 9.37
C LEU A 132 -1.84 -7.60 10.58
N VAL A 133 -2.19 -8.03 11.79
CA VAL A 133 -1.71 -7.42 13.05
C VAL A 133 -0.18 -7.52 13.19
N LEU A 134 0.40 -8.69 12.92
CA LEU A 134 1.85 -8.89 12.99
C LEU A 134 2.59 -8.04 11.96
N SER A 135 2.06 -7.94 10.74
CA SER A 135 2.62 -7.07 9.69
C SER A 135 2.58 -5.60 10.12
N THR A 136 1.47 -5.13 10.66
CA THR A 136 1.30 -3.75 11.16
C THR A 136 2.28 -3.46 12.29
N LYS A 137 2.35 -4.32 13.32
CA LYS A 137 3.30 -4.17 14.44
C LYS A 137 4.76 -4.14 13.98
N ARG A 138 5.11 -4.95 12.97
CA ARG A 138 6.46 -4.92 12.38
C ARG A 138 6.79 -3.56 11.77
N HIS A 139 5.85 -2.94 11.06
CA HIS A 139 6.05 -1.61 10.47
C HIS A 139 6.18 -0.52 11.54
N GLN A 140 5.36 -0.57 12.59
CA GLN A 140 5.46 0.35 13.73
C GLN A 140 6.83 0.28 14.40
N ARG A 141 7.31 -0.93 14.75
CA ARG A 141 8.65 -1.11 15.36
C ARG A 141 9.78 -0.57 14.49
N VAL A 142 9.65 -0.65 13.16
CA VAL A 142 10.66 -0.09 12.26
C VAL A 142 10.66 1.44 12.32
N ALA A 143 9.49 2.07 12.38
CA ALA A 143 9.36 3.51 12.55
C ALA A 143 9.94 4.00 13.89
N GLU A 144 9.61 3.32 14.99
CA GLU A 144 10.15 3.61 16.33
C GLU A 144 11.69 3.56 16.38
N ARG A 145 12.31 2.54 15.75
CA ARG A 145 13.78 2.44 15.68
C ARG A 145 14.43 3.59 14.93
N ILE A 146 13.79 4.13 13.91
CA ILE A 146 14.32 5.30 13.18
C ILE A 146 14.20 6.55 14.03
N LYS A 147 13.10 6.72 14.77
CA LYS A 147 12.91 7.84 15.69
C LYS A 147 14.04 7.94 16.75
N ILE A 148 14.53 6.80 17.22
CA ILE A 148 15.63 6.73 18.21
C ILE A 148 16.97 7.15 17.58
N ASN A 149 17.18 6.92 16.27
CA ASN A 149 18.44 7.17 15.56
C ASN A 149 18.47 8.51 14.80
N THR A 150 17.64 9.48 15.16
CA THR A 150 17.56 10.80 14.49
C THR A 150 18.74 11.76 14.80
N GLY A 151 19.87 11.24 15.22
CA GLY A 151 21.09 12.03 15.48
C GLY A 151 21.82 12.46 14.20
N ILE A 152 21.13 13.06 13.21
CA ILE A 152 21.82 13.78 12.14
C ILE A 152 22.51 14.99 12.76
N ILE A 153 23.84 15.03 12.66
CA ILE A 153 24.63 16.19 13.06
C ILE A 153 24.26 17.34 12.14
N ASP A 154 23.92 18.51 12.68
CA ASP A 154 23.37 19.65 11.94
C ASP A 154 24.26 20.11 10.77
N ARG A 155 25.57 19.91 10.86
CA ARG A 155 26.53 20.24 9.79
C ARG A 155 26.37 19.36 8.55
N ASP A 156 26.03 18.08 8.73
CA ASP A 156 25.94 17.07 7.67
C ASP A 156 24.49 16.88 7.19
N ALA A 157 23.53 17.62 7.75
CA ALA A 157 22.16 17.58 7.31
C ALA A 157 22.04 18.04 5.85
N PRO A 158 21.41 17.25 4.94
CA PRO A 158 21.15 17.68 3.58
C PRO A 158 20.17 18.86 3.56
N THR A 159 20.19 19.65 2.51
CA THR A 159 19.21 20.72 2.31
C THR A 159 17.83 20.11 2.01
N LEU A 160 16.79 20.57 2.71
CA LEU A 160 15.41 20.11 2.58
C LEU A 160 14.51 21.20 2.02
N THR A 161 13.85 20.95 0.90
CA THR A 161 12.74 21.78 0.42
C THR A 161 11.42 21.15 0.83
N VAL A 162 10.56 21.89 1.53
CA VAL A 162 9.16 21.54 1.77
C VAL A 162 8.31 22.21 0.70
N ALA A 163 7.66 21.41 -0.15
CA ALA A 163 6.92 21.83 -1.35
C ALA A 163 5.41 21.64 -1.16
N ILE A 164 4.66 22.74 -1.05
CA ILE A 164 3.24 22.75 -0.70
C ILE A 164 2.44 23.36 -1.84
N PRO A 165 1.63 22.61 -2.60
CA PRO A 165 0.64 23.18 -3.51
C PRO A 165 -0.60 23.61 -2.72
N ALA A 166 -1.04 24.84 -2.91
CA ALA A 166 -2.20 25.43 -2.26
C ALA A 166 -3.20 25.95 -3.29
N ARG A 167 -4.49 25.66 -3.10
CA ARG A 167 -5.57 26.19 -3.93
C ARG A 167 -6.82 26.39 -3.10
N ASN A 168 -7.25 27.64 -3.00
CA ASN A 168 -8.41 28.04 -2.19
C ASN A 168 -8.29 27.57 -0.72
N GLU A 169 -7.06 27.51 -0.22
CA GLU A 169 -6.78 27.12 1.15
C GLU A 169 -6.99 28.27 2.12
N THR A 170 -7.30 27.93 3.36
CA THR A 170 -7.58 28.89 4.43
C THR A 170 -6.76 28.57 5.69
N GLU A 171 -7.41 28.41 6.84
CA GLU A 171 -6.75 28.15 8.13
C GLU A 171 -5.88 26.88 8.09
N GLY A 172 -6.27 25.88 7.32
CA GLY A 172 -5.46 24.69 7.12
C GLY A 172 -4.05 24.99 6.62
N LEU A 173 -3.89 25.88 5.65
CA LEU A 173 -2.58 26.30 5.16
C LEU A 173 -1.79 27.07 6.24
N ASN A 174 -2.45 27.98 6.96
CA ASN A 174 -1.83 28.76 8.05
C ASN A 174 -1.19 27.83 9.11
N GLU A 175 -1.95 26.87 9.60
CA GLU A 175 -1.45 25.88 10.59
C GLU A 175 -0.37 24.95 10.01
N CYS A 176 -0.48 24.56 8.73
CA CYS A 176 0.56 23.79 8.05
C CYS A 176 1.89 24.55 8.08
N LEU A 177 1.89 25.81 7.64
CA LEU A 177 3.09 26.63 7.57
C LEU A 177 3.70 26.85 8.96
N ARG A 178 2.89 27.16 9.97
CA ARG A 178 3.36 27.27 11.35
C ARG A 178 4.03 25.96 11.82
N SER A 179 3.44 24.81 11.53
CA SER A 179 4.00 23.52 11.92
C SER A 179 5.32 23.20 11.22
N VAL A 180 5.47 23.60 9.95
CA VAL A 180 6.72 23.46 9.19
C VAL A 180 7.81 24.36 9.75
N LEU A 181 7.50 25.63 9.97
CA LEU A 181 8.47 26.63 10.47
C LEU A 181 8.91 26.37 11.91
N ASN A 182 8.04 25.79 12.73
CA ASN A 182 8.38 25.38 14.11
C ASN A 182 9.23 24.10 14.18
N ASN A 183 9.58 23.51 13.02
CA ASN A 183 10.43 22.32 13.01
C ASN A 183 11.91 22.67 13.24
N ASN A 184 12.56 21.83 14.01
CA ASN A 184 13.98 21.95 14.30
C ASN A 184 14.83 21.33 13.17
N TYR A 185 14.79 21.90 11.95
CA TYR A 185 15.61 21.45 10.84
C TYR A 185 16.53 22.56 10.33
N PRO A 186 17.86 22.38 10.28
CA PRO A 186 18.81 23.48 10.13
C PRO A 186 18.91 24.09 8.73
N LYS A 187 18.60 23.31 7.67
CA LYS A 187 18.73 23.73 6.26
C LYS A 187 17.41 23.56 5.54
N LEU A 188 16.42 24.38 5.91
CA LEU A 188 15.04 24.30 5.46
C LEU A 188 14.75 25.40 4.40
N GLU A 189 14.18 25.01 3.28
CA GLU A 189 13.54 25.85 2.27
C GLU A 189 12.05 25.52 2.25
N VAL A 190 11.18 26.51 2.28
CA VAL A 190 9.72 26.31 2.25
C VAL A 190 9.14 27.00 1.04
N LEU A 191 8.65 26.22 0.07
CA LEU A 191 8.02 26.70 -1.16
C LEU A 191 6.52 26.44 -1.12
N VAL A 192 5.72 27.48 -1.30
CA VAL A 192 4.26 27.37 -1.41
C VAL A 192 3.81 27.89 -2.76
N LEU A 193 3.20 27.02 -3.54
CA LEU A 193 2.67 27.37 -4.85
C LEU A 193 1.17 27.66 -4.75
N ASP A 194 0.76 28.86 -5.12
CA ASP A 194 -0.65 29.19 -5.31
C ASP A 194 -1.13 28.69 -6.67
N ASP A 195 -1.87 27.57 -6.69
CA ASP A 195 -2.40 26.94 -7.91
C ASP A 195 -3.66 27.67 -8.40
N GLN A 196 -3.51 28.97 -8.73
CA GLN A 196 -4.56 29.81 -9.27
C GLN A 196 -5.81 29.87 -8.38
N SER A 197 -5.64 30.19 -7.12
CA SER A 197 -6.76 30.39 -6.19
C SER A 197 -7.71 31.45 -6.69
N THR A 198 -8.99 31.20 -6.60
CA THR A 198 -10.05 32.15 -6.97
C THR A 198 -10.28 33.20 -5.88
N THR A 199 -9.86 32.89 -4.66
CA THR A 199 -9.94 33.78 -3.50
C THR A 199 -8.58 34.45 -3.22
N ARG A 200 -8.59 35.68 -2.71
CA ARG A 200 -7.35 36.38 -2.31
C ARG A 200 -6.76 35.82 -0.99
N ARG A 201 -7.53 35.06 -0.25
CA ARG A 201 -7.13 34.56 1.08
C ARG A 201 -5.88 33.68 1.04
N THR A 202 -5.78 32.75 0.09
CA THR A 202 -4.62 31.85 -0.03
C THR A 202 -3.32 32.62 -0.27
N PRO A 203 -3.18 33.50 -1.29
CA PRO A 203 -1.96 34.27 -1.49
C PRO A 203 -1.67 35.24 -0.34
N GLU A 204 -2.68 35.79 0.35
CA GLU A 204 -2.49 36.63 1.54
C GLU A 204 -1.85 35.82 2.69
N ILE A 205 -2.33 34.61 2.96
CA ILE A 205 -1.73 33.72 3.96
C ILE A 205 -0.27 33.43 3.61
N ILE A 206 0.02 33.04 2.38
CA ILE A 206 1.40 32.71 1.97
C ILE A 206 2.32 33.92 2.18
N ARG A 207 1.91 35.10 1.76
CA ARG A 207 2.69 36.33 1.90
C ARG A 207 2.89 36.75 3.37
N SER A 208 1.95 36.44 4.24
CA SER A 208 2.10 36.78 5.67
C SER A 208 3.27 36.03 6.33
N PHE A 209 3.72 34.90 5.76
CA PHE A 209 4.88 34.14 6.22
C PHE A 209 6.18 34.45 5.43
N ALA A 210 6.19 35.45 4.54
CA ALA A 210 7.38 35.77 3.75
C ALA A 210 8.56 36.20 4.63
N HIS A 211 8.30 36.89 5.74
CA HIS A 211 9.34 37.28 6.69
C HIS A 211 9.89 36.10 7.50
N ASP A 212 9.15 34.99 7.58
CA ASP A 212 9.56 33.76 8.25
C ASP A 212 10.28 32.79 7.29
N GLY A 213 10.57 33.22 6.06
CA GLY A 213 11.33 32.43 5.08
C GLY A 213 10.47 31.53 4.16
N VAL A 214 9.16 31.78 4.10
CA VAL A 214 8.30 31.10 3.11
C VAL A 214 8.36 31.82 1.78
N GLU A 215 8.71 31.07 0.73
CA GLU A 215 8.78 31.57 -0.63
C GLU A 215 7.46 31.30 -1.38
N PHE A 216 6.91 32.38 -1.94
CA PHE A 216 5.69 32.34 -2.76
C PHE A 216 6.01 31.99 -4.20
N VAL A 217 5.44 30.91 -4.71
CA VAL A 217 5.51 30.52 -6.12
C VAL A 217 4.15 30.77 -6.80
N ALA A 218 4.12 31.62 -7.80
CA ALA A 218 2.91 31.86 -8.59
C ALA A 218 2.68 30.70 -9.56
N GLY A 219 1.57 29.99 -9.40
CA GLY A 219 1.19 28.88 -10.27
C GLY A 219 0.84 29.32 -11.68
N LYS A 220 1.43 28.64 -12.67
CA LYS A 220 1.14 28.87 -14.11
C LYS A 220 -0.10 28.07 -14.51
N PRO A 221 -0.85 28.54 -15.56
CA PRO A 221 -1.99 27.80 -16.10
C PRO A 221 -1.64 26.33 -16.42
N VAL A 222 -2.57 25.44 -16.12
CA VAL A 222 -2.39 24.00 -16.33
C VAL A 222 -2.34 23.69 -17.83
N PRO A 223 -1.25 23.13 -18.36
CA PRO A 223 -1.16 22.77 -19.76
C PRO A 223 -2.13 21.65 -20.13
N GLU A 224 -2.49 21.57 -21.38
CA GLU A 224 -3.33 20.48 -21.88
C GLU A 224 -2.70 19.11 -21.57
N GLY A 225 -3.53 18.19 -21.10
CA GLY A 225 -3.09 16.83 -20.77
C GLY A 225 -2.42 16.67 -19.40
N TRP A 226 -2.40 17.70 -18.57
CA TRP A 226 -1.92 17.61 -17.20
C TRP A 226 -3.06 17.57 -16.19
N VAL A 227 -2.84 16.86 -15.09
CA VAL A 227 -3.62 17.00 -13.86
C VAL A 227 -3.05 18.19 -13.09
N ALA A 228 -3.89 19.11 -12.63
CA ALA A 228 -3.48 20.35 -11.96
C ALA A 228 -2.46 20.10 -10.82
N LYS A 229 -2.72 19.14 -9.94
CA LYS A 229 -1.80 18.74 -8.87
C LYS A 229 -0.40 18.37 -9.39
N ASN A 230 -0.32 17.64 -10.50
CA ASN A 230 0.97 17.18 -11.05
C ASN A 230 1.73 18.34 -11.67
N TRP A 231 1.02 19.28 -12.24
CA TRP A 231 1.61 20.51 -12.77
C TRP A 231 2.13 21.41 -11.64
N ALA A 232 1.39 21.54 -10.54
CA ALA A 232 1.84 22.26 -9.36
C ALA A 232 3.11 21.60 -8.77
N TYR A 233 3.15 20.28 -8.65
CA TYR A 233 4.35 19.56 -8.20
C TYR A 233 5.54 19.70 -9.15
N GLN A 234 5.31 19.75 -10.47
CA GLN A 234 6.40 19.99 -11.43
C GLN A 234 7.01 21.37 -11.23
N GLN A 235 6.19 22.41 -11.07
CA GLN A 235 6.66 23.77 -10.84
C GLN A 235 7.42 23.90 -9.52
N LEU A 236 6.91 23.28 -8.44
CA LEU A 236 7.59 23.23 -7.15
C LEU A 236 8.93 22.48 -7.23
N LEU A 237 8.99 21.37 -7.97
CA LEU A 237 10.23 20.63 -8.19
C LEU A 237 11.27 21.45 -8.98
N GLU A 238 10.82 22.22 -9.95
CA GLU A 238 11.69 23.12 -10.74
C GLU A 238 12.22 24.29 -9.90
N ALA A 239 11.38 24.84 -9.01
CA ALA A 239 11.76 25.94 -8.11
C ALA A 239 12.63 25.47 -6.93
N SER A 240 12.54 24.18 -6.53
CA SER A 240 13.25 23.66 -5.35
C SER A 240 14.78 23.64 -5.54
N ASN A 241 15.53 23.98 -4.48
CA ASN A 241 16.99 23.93 -4.44
C ASN A 241 17.53 22.82 -3.52
N GLY A 242 16.68 22.28 -2.62
CA GLY A 242 17.08 21.25 -1.66
C GLY A 242 17.52 19.95 -2.32
N GLU A 243 18.45 19.26 -1.66
CA GLU A 243 18.87 17.91 -2.04
C GLU A 243 17.73 16.91 -1.90
N ILE A 244 16.87 17.13 -0.91
CA ILE A 244 15.64 16.37 -0.65
C ILE A 244 14.44 17.29 -0.85
N VAL A 245 13.40 16.81 -1.53
CA VAL A 245 12.13 17.51 -1.68
C VAL A 245 11.04 16.71 -0.98
N LEU A 246 10.39 17.34 -0.01
CA LEU A 246 9.22 16.84 0.70
C LEU A 246 7.96 17.46 0.10
N PHE A 247 7.12 16.65 -0.49
CA PHE A 247 5.80 17.06 -0.98
C PHE A 247 4.74 16.75 0.07
N CYS A 248 4.00 17.74 0.50
CA CYS A 248 2.89 17.58 1.44
C CYS A 248 1.66 18.40 1.05
N GLY A 249 0.51 18.04 1.62
CA GLY A 249 -0.71 18.82 1.46
C GLY A 249 -0.79 19.99 2.44
N ALA A 250 -1.57 21.00 2.13
CA ALA A 250 -1.86 22.12 3.04
C ALA A 250 -2.58 21.68 4.34
N ASP A 251 -3.15 20.49 4.33
CA ASP A 251 -3.81 19.82 5.47
C ASP A 251 -2.85 19.04 6.39
N THR A 252 -1.55 19.06 6.11
CA THR A 252 -0.54 18.30 6.86
C THR A 252 0.04 19.13 7.99
N ARG A 253 0.27 18.51 9.16
CA ARG A 253 0.91 19.11 10.33
C ARG A 253 2.11 18.27 10.75
N PHE A 254 3.15 18.94 11.18
CA PHE A 254 4.43 18.33 11.58
C PHE A 254 4.75 18.66 13.03
N GLU A 255 5.08 17.63 13.83
CA GLU A 255 5.71 17.84 15.15
C GLU A 255 7.15 18.33 14.99
N THR A 256 7.72 18.88 16.04
CA THR A 256 9.02 19.58 16.05
C THR A 256 10.18 18.82 15.39
N ASP A 257 10.22 17.48 15.53
CA ASP A 257 11.29 16.65 14.97
C ASP A 257 10.88 15.86 13.72
N ALA A 258 9.70 16.15 13.17
CA ALA A 258 9.15 15.34 12.07
C ALA A 258 9.99 15.44 10.79
N LEU A 259 10.50 16.61 10.45
CA LEU A 259 11.35 16.80 9.28
C LEU A 259 12.68 16.06 9.41
N ARG A 260 13.29 16.06 10.62
CA ARG A 260 14.49 15.26 10.90
C ARG A 260 14.23 13.77 10.71
N PHE A 261 13.12 13.26 11.21
CA PHE A 261 12.72 11.86 11.03
C PHE A 261 12.59 11.49 9.53
N ILE A 262 11.93 12.34 8.74
CA ILE A 262 11.72 12.11 7.32
C ILE A 262 13.06 12.05 6.57
N VAL A 263 13.94 13.00 6.82
CA VAL A 263 15.27 13.06 6.20
C VAL A 263 16.14 11.88 6.64
N SER A 264 16.20 11.58 7.95
CA SER A 264 16.95 10.43 8.46
C SER A 264 16.47 9.10 7.89
N SER A 265 15.18 8.98 7.61
CA SER A 265 14.62 7.77 7.00
C SER A 265 15.03 7.55 5.53
N LEU A 266 15.48 8.60 4.85
CA LEU A 266 16.12 8.51 3.54
C LEU A 266 17.61 8.19 3.67
N ASP A 267 18.33 8.99 4.43
CA ASP A 267 19.79 8.98 4.52
C ASP A 267 20.35 7.70 5.16
N VAL A 268 19.93 7.36 6.38
CA VAL A 268 20.43 6.19 7.16
C VAL A 268 20.35 4.86 6.40
N ARG A 269 19.54 4.76 5.37
CA ARG A 269 19.32 3.54 4.59
C ARG A 269 19.66 3.68 3.11
N GLY A 270 20.22 4.79 2.67
CA GLY A 270 20.45 5.07 1.25
C GLY A 270 19.17 4.99 0.42
N LYS A 271 18.03 5.44 1.00
CA LYS A 271 16.75 5.41 0.30
C LYS A 271 16.61 6.64 -0.60
N LYS A 272 15.93 6.45 -1.71
CA LYS A 272 15.69 7.49 -2.70
C LYS A 272 14.32 8.15 -2.57
N VAL A 273 13.35 7.41 -2.03
CA VAL A 273 11.97 7.85 -1.82
C VAL A 273 11.44 7.29 -0.52
N VAL A 274 10.79 8.13 0.28
CA VAL A 274 10.06 7.76 1.49
C VAL A 274 8.63 8.29 1.41
N SER A 275 7.67 7.50 1.88
CA SER A 275 6.30 7.98 2.10
C SER A 275 5.91 7.74 3.56
N ILE A 276 5.28 8.72 4.15
CA ILE A 276 4.80 8.69 5.53
C ILE A 276 3.29 8.51 5.52
N LEU A 277 2.79 7.59 6.34
CA LEU A 277 1.38 7.51 6.67
C LEU A 277 1.14 8.43 7.86
N PRO A 278 0.47 9.59 7.65
CA PRO A 278 0.16 10.49 8.74
C PRO A 278 -0.93 9.90 9.64
N ARG A 279 -0.92 10.28 10.90
CA ARG A 279 -2.06 10.04 11.78
C ARG A 279 -3.20 10.97 11.35
N ASN A 280 -4.33 10.41 10.93
CA ASN A 280 -5.51 11.20 10.62
C ASN A 280 -6.20 11.61 11.92
N ILE A 281 -6.46 12.90 12.04
CA ILE A 281 -7.38 13.42 13.05
C ILE A 281 -8.77 13.05 12.59
N MET A 282 -9.43 12.16 13.34
CA MET A 282 -10.69 11.57 12.91
C MET A 282 -11.87 12.50 13.18
N PRO A 283 -12.77 12.67 12.22
CA PRO A 283 -14.06 13.31 12.47
C PRO A 283 -14.91 12.50 13.44
N ALA A 284 -15.86 13.17 14.11
CA ALA A 284 -16.65 12.64 15.23
C ALA A 284 -17.60 11.48 14.90
N GLY A 285 -17.77 11.07 13.64
CA GLY A 285 -18.73 10.05 13.20
C GLY A 285 -18.31 8.62 13.50
N LEU A 286 -19.20 7.80 14.06
CA LEU A 286 -18.94 6.40 14.41
C LEU A 286 -18.52 5.56 13.17
N ILE A 287 -19.22 5.72 12.05
CA ILE A 287 -18.98 5.00 10.79
C ILE A 287 -17.60 5.35 10.21
N ALA A 288 -17.21 6.63 10.28
CA ALA A 288 -15.89 7.07 9.81
C ALA A 288 -14.75 6.45 10.62
N LYS A 289 -14.93 6.25 11.93
CA LYS A 289 -13.95 5.59 12.82
C LYS A 289 -13.71 4.13 12.44
N PHE A 290 -14.69 3.42 11.88
CA PHE A 290 -14.53 2.05 11.40
C PHE A 290 -13.99 1.95 9.98
N ILE A 291 -14.42 2.82 9.07
CA ILE A 291 -14.04 2.74 7.64
C ILE A 291 -12.62 3.27 7.37
N GLN A 292 -12.19 4.30 8.06
CA GLN A 292 -10.88 4.91 7.83
C GLN A 292 -9.69 3.97 8.13
N PRO A 293 -9.65 3.22 9.24
CA PRO A 293 -8.57 2.26 9.49
C PRO A 293 -8.47 1.20 8.40
N LEU A 294 -9.59 0.71 7.87
CA LEU A 294 -9.61 -0.29 6.79
C LEU A 294 -8.91 0.21 5.53
N ARG A 295 -9.01 1.49 5.22
CA ARG A 295 -8.31 2.08 4.07
C ARG A 295 -6.79 1.96 4.18
N TYR A 296 -6.25 2.13 5.38
CA TYR A 296 -4.80 2.16 5.62
C TYR A 296 -4.21 0.83 6.04
N VAL A 297 -5.02 -0.11 6.55
CA VAL A 297 -4.57 -1.46 6.90
C VAL A 297 -3.85 -2.12 5.73
N TRP A 298 -4.41 -2.01 4.53
CA TRP A 298 -3.80 -2.59 3.33
C TRP A 298 -2.51 -1.92 2.88
N GLU A 299 -2.39 -0.60 3.11
CA GLU A 299 -1.16 0.14 2.82
C GLU A 299 0.00 -0.36 3.70
N VAL A 300 -0.32 -0.72 4.93
CA VAL A 300 0.66 -1.21 5.91
C VAL A 300 0.92 -2.71 5.80
N SER A 301 -0.13 -3.51 5.56
CA SER A 301 -0.09 -4.97 5.72
C SER A 301 0.36 -5.72 4.48
N LEU A 302 0.09 -5.20 3.27
CA LEU A 302 0.41 -5.93 2.04
C LEU A 302 1.89 -5.98 1.73
N PRO A 303 2.42 -7.13 1.27
CA PRO A 303 3.80 -7.28 0.87
C PRO A 303 4.14 -6.40 -0.34
N ARG A 304 5.01 -5.41 -0.15
CA ARG A 304 5.34 -4.40 -1.15
C ARG A 304 5.99 -4.99 -2.39
N ARG A 305 7.01 -5.84 -2.19
CA ARG A 305 7.78 -6.43 -3.29
C ARG A 305 7.01 -7.52 -4.04
N SER A 306 6.22 -8.32 -3.32
CA SER A 306 5.48 -9.44 -3.90
C SER A 306 4.46 -8.97 -4.93
N PHE A 307 3.77 -7.88 -4.62
CA PHE A 307 2.77 -7.29 -5.51
C PHE A 307 3.32 -6.14 -6.37
N ASN A 308 4.64 -5.84 -6.25
CA ASN A 308 5.26 -4.67 -6.88
C ASN A 308 4.44 -3.39 -6.64
N ARG A 309 4.02 -3.22 -5.39
CA ARG A 309 3.12 -2.18 -4.92
C ARG A 309 3.74 -1.46 -3.73
N PRO A 310 4.53 -0.43 -3.94
CA PRO A 310 4.90 0.47 -2.86
C PRO A 310 3.66 1.29 -2.47
N PRO A 311 3.20 1.24 -1.20
CA PRO A 311 2.20 2.18 -0.73
C PRO A 311 2.81 3.57 -0.78
N VAL A 312 2.05 4.54 -1.25
CA VAL A 312 2.50 5.94 -1.25
C VAL A 312 1.29 6.85 -1.11
N LEU A 313 1.43 7.84 -0.26
CA LEU A 313 0.37 8.79 0.05
C LEU A 313 0.81 10.19 -0.37
N SER A 314 -0.01 10.84 -1.12
CA SER A 314 0.22 12.22 -1.58
C SER A 314 0.20 13.26 -0.46
N THR A 315 -0.28 12.88 0.72
CA THR A 315 -0.33 13.77 1.89
C THR A 315 1.06 14.06 2.45
N CYS A 316 1.99 13.09 2.39
CA CYS A 316 3.35 13.29 2.86
C CYS A 316 4.30 12.25 2.24
N TRP A 317 5.17 12.70 1.35
CA TRP A 317 6.23 11.88 0.78
C TRP A 317 7.44 12.72 0.40
N ALA A 318 8.63 12.16 0.54
CA ALA A 318 9.87 12.85 0.20
C ALA A 318 10.75 11.98 -0.71
N GLY A 319 11.59 12.64 -1.48
CA GLY A 319 12.56 11.96 -2.32
C GLY A 319 13.79 12.81 -2.61
N GLU A 320 14.90 12.14 -2.94
CA GLU A 320 16.07 12.84 -3.45
C GLU A 320 15.71 13.58 -4.73
N ARG A 321 15.97 14.89 -4.77
CA ARG A 321 15.68 15.72 -5.94
C ARG A 321 16.33 15.21 -7.22
N LYS A 322 17.60 14.81 -7.13
CA LYS A 322 18.36 14.23 -8.26
C LYS A 322 17.70 12.96 -8.80
N PHE A 323 17.18 12.11 -7.91
CA PHE A 323 16.47 10.88 -8.31
C PHE A 323 15.16 11.20 -9.03
N ILE A 324 14.35 12.13 -8.50
CA ILE A 324 13.08 12.54 -9.09
C ILE A 324 13.30 13.16 -10.47
N LEU A 325 14.30 14.03 -10.62
CA LEU A 325 14.66 14.64 -11.90
C LEU A 325 15.17 13.62 -12.93
N LYS A 326 16.03 12.67 -12.49
CA LYS A 326 16.52 11.56 -13.34
C LYS A 326 15.38 10.66 -13.83
N ALA A 327 14.34 10.49 -13.04
CA ALA A 327 13.14 9.77 -13.42
C ALA A 327 12.22 10.55 -14.38
N GLY A 328 12.61 11.75 -14.80
CA GLY A 328 11.89 12.63 -15.74
C GLY A 328 10.92 13.61 -15.08
N GLY A 329 10.98 13.79 -13.75
CA GLY A 329 10.07 14.63 -13.00
C GLY A 329 8.62 14.21 -13.18
N PHE A 330 7.69 15.15 -13.03
CA PHE A 330 6.27 14.87 -13.18
C PHE A 330 5.78 14.84 -14.64
N LYS A 331 6.64 15.18 -15.63
CA LYS A 331 6.29 15.12 -17.06
C LYS A 331 5.85 13.74 -17.51
N GLY A 332 6.59 12.68 -17.10
CA GLY A 332 6.27 11.30 -17.42
C GLY A 332 4.99 10.76 -16.75
N VAL A 333 4.43 11.49 -15.80
CA VAL A 333 3.26 11.10 -15.00
C VAL A 333 2.17 12.18 -14.99
N ALA A 334 2.21 13.12 -15.94
CA ALA A 334 1.35 14.29 -16.01
C ALA A 334 -0.15 13.99 -15.84
N ARG A 335 -0.62 12.86 -16.42
CA ARG A 335 -2.02 12.42 -16.39
C ARG A 335 -2.36 11.44 -15.26
N ARG A 336 -1.42 11.11 -14.38
CA ARG A 336 -1.67 10.09 -13.33
C ARG A 336 -2.38 10.72 -12.13
N VAL A 337 -3.37 10.01 -11.59
CA VAL A 337 -4.08 10.41 -10.36
C VAL A 337 -3.17 10.32 -9.13
N VAL A 338 -2.23 9.36 -9.13
CA VAL A 338 -1.26 9.13 -8.05
C VAL A 338 0.14 9.13 -8.67
N PRO A 339 0.72 10.30 -8.97
CA PRO A 339 2.01 10.43 -9.65
C PRO A 339 3.17 9.91 -8.79
N GLU A 340 3.11 10.11 -7.48
CA GLU A 340 4.09 9.66 -6.50
C GLU A 340 4.32 8.15 -6.53
N SER A 341 3.31 7.37 -6.93
CA SER A 341 3.41 5.92 -7.09
C SER A 341 4.43 5.48 -8.14
N TYR A 342 4.70 6.33 -9.12
CA TYR A 342 5.71 6.10 -10.14
C TYR A 342 7.11 6.16 -9.55
N PHE A 343 7.43 7.20 -8.80
CA PHE A 343 8.73 7.39 -8.16
C PHE A 343 8.98 6.31 -7.10
N ALA A 344 7.98 6.01 -6.28
CA ALA A 344 8.06 4.94 -5.29
C ALA A 344 8.34 3.57 -5.94
N LYS A 345 7.75 3.30 -7.11
CA LYS A 345 7.97 2.06 -7.85
C LYS A 345 9.37 1.97 -8.45
N GLN A 346 9.87 3.05 -9.04
CA GLN A 346 11.23 3.15 -9.54
C GLN A 346 12.25 2.96 -8.40
N ALA A 347 12.04 3.61 -7.27
CA ALA A 347 12.88 3.45 -6.10
C ALA A 347 12.84 2.01 -5.53
N LEU A 348 11.67 1.36 -5.52
CA LEU A 348 11.52 -0.02 -5.04
C LEU A 348 12.33 -1.05 -5.86
N GLU A 349 12.51 -0.81 -7.16
CA GLU A 349 13.29 -1.70 -8.04
C GLU A 349 14.76 -1.80 -7.59
N HIS A 350 15.30 -0.74 -6.98
CA HIS A 350 16.68 -0.64 -6.49
C HIS A 350 16.80 -0.67 -4.97
N ASP A 351 15.78 -1.17 -4.25
CA ASP A 351 15.69 -1.16 -2.79
C ASP A 351 15.75 0.25 -2.16
N GLY A 352 15.54 1.26 -2.95
CA GLY A 352 15.60 2.68 -2.58
C GLY A 352 14.30 3.24 -2.02
N TYR A 353 13.29 2.43 -1.66
CA TYR A 353 12.00 2.88 -1.17
C TYR A 353 11.75 2.48 0.28
N SER A 354 11.16 3.41 1.06
CA SER A 354 10.67 3.17 2.41
C SER A 354 9.28 3.72 2.64
N PHE A 355 8.56 3.11 3.58
CA PHE A 355 7.23 3.57 4.02
C PHE A 355 7.13 3.38 5.52
N PHE A 356 6.65 4.41 6.20
CA PHE A 356 6.51 4.42 7.66
C PHE A 356 5.14 4.93 8.08
N MET A 357 4.65 4.39 9.19
CA MET A 357 3.64 5.03 10.02
C MET A 357 4.39 5.89 11.04
N TYR A 358 4.06 7.17 11.10
CA TYR A 358 4.73 8.08 12.02
C TYR A 358 3.73 9.08 12.60
N ASP A 359 3.60 9.06 13.91
CA ASP A 359 2.62 9.86 14.65
C ASP A 359 2.95 11.36 14.67
N GLY A 360 4.22 11.72 14.47
CA GLY A 360 4.67 13.11 14.38
C GLY A 360 4.25 13.84 13.09
N VAL A 361 3.52 13.15 12.20
CA VAL A 361 2.87 13.78 11.04
C VAL A 361 1.38 13.51 11.14
N THR A 362 0.56 14.55 11.14
CA THR A 362 -0.90 14.46 11.17
C THR A 362 -1.52 15.07 9.91
N SER A 363 -2.70 14.64 9.53
CA SER A 363 -3.45 15.18 8.40
C SER A 363 -4.89 15.43 8.80
N GLU A 364 -5.36 16.63 8.56
CA GLU A 364 -6.72 17.10 8.83
C GLU A 364 -7.45 17.32 7.52
N LYS A 365 -8.14 16.31 7.03
CA LYS A 365 -8.99 16.49 5.83
C LYS A 365 -10.43 16.76 6.22
N PRO A 366 -11.09 17.76 5.60
CA PRO A 366 -12.51 17.99 5.79
C PRO A 366 -13.34 16.76 5.37
N ASP A 367 -14.47 16.53 6.05
CA ASP A 367 -15.29 15.33 5.91
C ASP A 367 -15.98 15.16 4.55
N THR A 368 -16.25 16.25 3.87
CA THR A 368 -17.11 16.30 2.69
C THR A 368 -16.59 15.58 1.45
N ASP A 369 -15.25 15.46 1.31
CA ASP A 369 -14.63 14.91 0.09
C ASP A 369 -14.10 13.47 0.22
N LYS A 370 -14.29 12.82 1.38
CA LYS A 370 -13.56 11.57 1.69
C LYS A 370 -14.00 10.38 0.88
N LEU A 371 -15.31 10.22 0.66
CA LEU A 371 -15.84 9.05 -0.05
C LEU A 371 -15.53 9.13 -1.55
N GLU A 372 -15.82 10.27 -2.17
CA GLU A 372 -15.54 10.47 -3.61
C GLU A 372 -14.05 10.39 -3.92
N THR A 373 -13.23 11.04 -3.10
CA THR A 373 -11.77 10.97 -3.22
C THR A 373 -11.27 9.54 -2.99
N ALA A 374 -11.83 8.79 -2.04
CA ALA A 374 -11.48 7.41 -1.80
C ALA A 374 -11.84 6.53 -3.00
N ILE A 375 -13.03 6.65 -3.57
CA ILE A 375 -13.46 5.91 -4.77
C ILE A 375 -12.53 6.23 -5.94
N ARG A 376 -12.27 7.50 -6.20
CA ARG A 376 -11.44 7.97 -7.31
C ARG A 376 -9.96 7.54 -7.19
N THR A 377 -9.42 7.49 -5.98
CA THR A 377 -7.98 7.22 -5.77
C THR A 377 -7.66 5.77 -5.44
N ARG A 378 -8.61 4.96 -4.94
CA ARG A 378 -8.36 3.59 -4.47
C ARG A 378 -7.79 2.68 -5.56
N TYR A 379 -8.39 2.64 -6.73
CA TYR A 379 -7.91 1.81 -7.82
C TYR A 379 -6.55 2.26 -8.39
N PRO A 380 -6.28 3.56 -8.63
CA PRO A 380 -4.94 4.05 -8.93
C PRO A 380 -3.89 3.76 -7.84
N GLN A 381 -4.24 3.84 -6.56
CA GLN A 381 -3.34 3.50 -5.45
C GLN A 381 -2.93 2.01 -5.47
N LEU A 382 -3.77 1.15 -5.99
CA LEU A 382 -3.47 -0.25 -6.26
C LEU A 382 -2.71 -0.48 -7.57
N HIS A 383 -2.11 0.58 -8.13
CA HIS A 383 -1.39 0.55 -9.40
C HIS A 383 -2.23 -0.02 -10.57
N ARG A 384 -3.56 0.17 -10.52
CA ARG A 384 -4.53 -0.34 -11.49
C ARG A 384 -4.40 -1.85 -11.71
N GLN A 385 -4.17 -2.61 -10.63
CA GLN A 385 -4.13 -4.08 -10.64
C GLN A 385 -5.49 -4.62 -10.21
N PRO A 386 -6.34 -5.10 -11.15
CA PRO A 386 -7.67 -5.59 -10.82
C PRO A 386 -7.62 -6.83 -9.91
N GLU A 387 -6.58 -7.66 -10.06
CA GLU A 387 -6.36 -8.85 -9.25
C GLU A 387 -6.15 -8.48 -7.77
N LEU A 388 -5.39 -7.40 -7.52
CA LEU A 388 -5.14 -6.92 -6.17
C LEU A 388 -6.40 -6.27 -5.59
N ALA A 389 -7.15 -5.53 -6.39
CA ALA A 389 -8.42 -4.94 -5.98
C ALA A 389 -9.43 -6.03 -5.59
N ALA A 390 -9.55 -7.09 -6.40
CA ALA A 390 -10.42 -8.22 -6.10
C ALA A 390 -10.00 -8.94 -4.82
N LEU A 391 -8.70 -9.24 -4.66
CA LEU A 391 -8.17 -9.88 -3.45
C LEU A 391 -8.49 -9.06 -2.20
N MET A 392 -8.24 -7.75 -2.23
CA MET A 392 -8.51 -6.88 -1.09
C MET A 392 -9.99 -6.82 -0.75
N SER A 393 -10.86 -6.63 -1.76
CA SER A 393 -12.29 -6.58 -1.54
C SER A 393 -12.85 -7.89 -0.99
N LEU A 394 -12.40 -9.03 -1.51
CA LEU A 394 -12.80 -10.35 -1.00
C LEU A 394 -12.30 -10.57 0.45
N THR A 395 -11.09 -10.14 0.77
CA THR A 395 -10.54 -10.27 2.12
C THR A 395 -11.28 -9.33 3.09
N GLU A 396 -11.57 -8.11 2.69
CA GLU A 396 -12.37 -7.17 3.49
C GLU A 396 -13.78 -7.74 3.77
N LEU A 397 -14.45 -8.23 2.74
CA LEU A 397 -15.74 -8.90 2.87
C LEU A 397 -15.67 -10.07 3.86
N PHE A 398 -14.66 -10.91 3.71
CA PHE A 398 -14.49 -12.09 4.56
C PHE A 398 -14.14 -11.73 6.00
N LEU A 399 -13.26 -10.75 6.23
CA LEU A 399 -12.87 -10.34 7.58
C LEU A 399 -13.94 -9.51 8.29
N VAL A 400 -14.56 -8.55 7.60
CA VAL A 400 -15.48 -7.61 8.22
C VAL A 400 -16.90 -8.16 8.25
N LEU A 401 -17.40 -8.64 7.11
CA LEU A 401 -18.78 -9.14 7.02
C LEU A 401 -18.91 -10.63 7.36
N GLY A 402 -17.84 -11.42 7.25
CA GLY A 402 -17.85 -12.85 7.53
C GLY A 402 -17.66 -13.21 9.00
N SER A 403 -17.05 -12.33 9.81
CA SER A 403 -16.79 -12.61 11.22
C SER A 403 -18.06 -12.67 12.06
N LEU A 404 -18.93 -11.67 11.90
CA LEU A 404 -20.18 -11.61 12.65
C LEU A 404 -21.14 -12.78 12.34
N PRO A 405 -21.44 -13.13 11.08
CA PRO A 405 -22.22 -14.31 10.77
C PRO A 405 -21.60 -15.62 11.28
N LEU A 406 -20.29 -15.79 11.23
CA LEU A 406 -19.62 -16.97 11.76
C LEU A 406 -19.75 -17.05 13.29
N PHE A 407 -19.61 -15.92 13.98
CA PHE A 407 -19.79 -15.84 15.43
C PHE A 407 -21.23 -16.18 15.82
N VAL A 408 -22.22 -15.58 15.17
CA VAL A 408 -23.65 -15.86 15.41
C VAL A 408 -23.97 -17.32 15.09
N TRP A 409 -23.45 -17.87 14.00
CA TRP A 409 -23.60 -19.27 13.68
C TRP A 409 -23.00 -20.19 14.77
N GLY A 410 -21.80 -19.85 15.25
CA GLY A 410 -21.16 -20.58 16.35
C GLY A 410 -22.02 -20.63 17.62
N LEU A 411 -22.72 -19.51 17.94
CA LEU A 411 -23.66 -19.44 19.05
C LEU A 411 -24.90 -20.34 18.82
N VAL A 412 -25.43 -20.37 17.62
CA VAL A 412 -26.61 -21.18 17.26
C VAL A 412 -26.23 -22.69 17.26
N ASP A 413 -25.09 -23.05 16.71
CA ASP A 413 -24.59 -24.43 16.61
C ASP A 413 -23.86 -24.90 17.88
N LEU A 414 -23.79 -24.07 18.92
CA LEU A 414 -23.06 -24.32 20.17
C LEU A 414 -21.60 -24.76 19.96
N SER A 415 -21.00 -24.32 18.87
CA SER A 415 -19.63 -24.65 18.50
C SER A 415 -18.63 -23.71 19.16
N ILE A 416 -18.06 -24.12 20.31
CA ILE A 416 -17.11 -23.33 21.10
C ILE A 416 -15.90 -22.90 20.25
N THR A 417 -15.39 -23.77 19.38
CA THR A 417 -14.25 -23.45 18.50
C THR A 417 -14.54 -22.34 17.49
N VAL A 418 -15.73 -22.34 16.89
CA VAL A 418 -16.16 -21.29 15.96
C VAL A 418 -16.36 -19.97 16.70
N ILE A 419 -16.97 -19.97 17.88
CA ILE A 419 -17.16 -18.79 18.72
C ILE A 419 -15.83 -18.16 19.07
N ILE A 420 -14.87 -18.96 19.57
CA ILE A 420 -13.56 -18.45 19.97
C ILE A 420 -12.79 -17.88 18.75
N PHE A 421 -12.69 -18.63 17.65
CA PHE A 421 -11.89 -18.18 16.51
C PHE A 421 -12.50 -16.97 15.80
N SER A 422 -13.81 -16.93 15.61
CA SER A 422 -14.48 -15.77 15.00
C SER A 422 -14.48 -14.55 15.92
N GLY A 423 -14.68 -14.74 17.22
CA GLY A 423 -14.60 -13.67 18.21
C GLY A 423 -13.21 -13.06 18.35
N LEU A 424 -12.14 -13.87 18.28
CA LEU A 424 -10.75 -13.38 18.27
C LEU A 424 -10.37 -12.70 16.94
N ALA A 425 -11.07 -12.99 15.86
CA ALA A 425 -10.84 -12.39 14.55
C ALA A 425 -11.54 -11.03 14.37
N MET A 426 -12.54 -10.71 15.20
CA MET A 426 -13.19 -9.41 15.29
C MET A 426 -12.30 -8.37 15.98
#